data_4ae67bd22f2ecbc216db2f8f05fb8507
#
_entry.id   4ae67bd22f2ecbc216db2f8f05fb8507
#
_cell.length_a   1.000
_cell.length_b   1.000
_cell.length_c   1.000
_cell.angle_alpha   90.00
_cell.angle_beta   90.00
_cell.angle_gamma   90.00
#
_symmetry.space_group_name_H-M   'P 1'
#
loop_
_entity.id
_entity.type
_entity.pdbx_description
1 polymer ?
#
loop_
_entity_poly.entity_id
_entity_poly.type
_entity_poly.pdbx_seq_one_letter_code
_entity_poly.pdbx_strand_id
1 'polypeptide(L)'
;MKYVLKIIEIIIVLAAFSSVLAFVSERLDEIKNRGAKFLHKSHGIYERFIKRPLDCFFSTGALIIISPILILLITVGVIKMKGNPFFTQDRPGRIDPKTGRERIFRLIKFRSMTNEKDADGNLLPDEQRLKSYGKRLRASSLDELPELLNIIKGDTSIVGPRPWAVSYLDYFTPEEHQRHSVRPGLTGLAQVNGRTAANWTERLNYDMSYVDNIRFADDAKIVFLTVKKVFVKSDIVEAGCQGNFDDYRRTQWADGSVPIPEKFVQKTGV
;
A
#
# COMPACT_ATOMS: atom_id res chain seq x y z
N MET A 1 -30.12 11.68 -5.70
CA MET A 1 -28.97 11.66 -4.77
C MET A 1 -29.13 10.61 -3.66
N LYS A 2 -30.22 10.64 -2.87
CA LYS A 2 -30.46 9.70 -1.74
C LYS A 2 -30.48 8.21 -2.14
N TYR A 3 -31.07 7.86 -3.28
CA TYR A 3 -31.09 6.48 -3.80
C TYR A 3 -29.74 6.02 -4.33
N VAL A 4 -28.98 6.90 -4.96
CA VAL A 4 -27.62 6.58 -5.45
C VAL A 4 -26.68 6.29 -4.28
N LEU A 5 -26.74 7.07 -3.20
CA LEU A 5 -26.00 6.82 -1.98
C LEU A 5 -26.36 5.46 -1.37
N LYS A 6 -27.64 5.13 -1.24
CA LYS A 6 -28.09 3.81 -0.75
C LYS A 6 -27.57 2.64 -1.60
N ILE A 7 -27.58 2.78 -2.92
CA ILE A 7 -27.05 1.74 -3.82
C ILE A 7 -25.55 1.56 -3.60
N ILE A 8 -24.79 2.66 -3.48
CA ILE A 8 -23.35 2.63 -3.18
C ILE A 8 -23.09 1.93 -1.83
N GLU A 9 -23.86 2.28 -0.80
CA GLU A 9 -23.76 1.64 0.52
C GLU A 9 -24.00 0.13 0.44
N ILE A 10 -25.03 -0.31 -0.26
CA ILE A 10 -25.34 -1.73 -0.45
C ILE A 10 -24.19 -2.44 -1.18
N ILE A 11 -23.65 -1.84 -2.24
CA ILE A 11 -22.51 -2.43 -2.98
C ILE A 11 -21.30 -2.58 -2.08
N ILE A 12 -21.01 -1.57 -1.25
CA ILE A 12 -19.86 -1.60 -0.32
C ILE A 12 -20.07 -2.73 0.72
N VAL A 13 -21.27 -2.84 1.29
CA VAL A 13 -21.59 -3.89 2.27
C VAL A 13 -21.49 -5.29 1.65
N LEU A 14 -22.00 -5.48 0.44
CA LEU A 14 -21.88 -6.76 -0.27
C LEU A 14 -20.42 -7.11 -0.59
N ALA A 15 -19.61 -6.13 -1.00
CA ALA A 15 -18.19 -6.31 -1.22
C ALA A 15 -17.45 -6.70 0.07
N ALA A 16 -17.80 -6.06 1.19
CA ALA A 16 -17.25 -6.38 2.50
C ALA A 16 -17.60 -7.82 2.92
N PHE A 17 -18.85 -8.24 2.73
CA PHE A 17 -19.29 -9.60 3.05
C PHE A 17 -18.56 -10.65 2.19
N SER A 18 -18.47 -10.41 0.88
CA SER A 18 -17.70 -11.26 -0.04
C SER A 18 -16.24 -11.39 0.38
N SER A 19 -15.64 -10.29 0.84
CA SER A 19 -14.25 -10.27 1.32
C SER A 19 -14.05 -11.09 2.60
N VAL A 20 -15.01 -11.08 3.51
CA VAL A 20 -14.96 -11.91 4.72
C VAL A 20 -15.06 -13.40 4.34
N LEU A 21 -15.93 -13.76 3.41
CA LEU A 21 -16.03 -15.14 2.90
C LEU A 21 -14.72 -15.59 2.25
N ALA A 22 -14.10 -14.74 1.42
CA ALA A 22 -12.81 -15.03 0.80
C ALA A 22 -11.71 -15.23 1.85
N PHE A 23 -11.71 -14.43 2.92
CA PHE A 23 -10.80 -14.59 4.04
C PHE A 23 -10.98 -15.93 4.76
N VAL A 24 -12.21 -16.34 5.02
CA VAL A 24 -12.49 -17.65 5.65
C VAL A 24 -11.98 -18.78 4.76
N SER A 25 -12.23 -18.70 3.46
CA SER A 25 -11.75 -19.69 2.48
C SER A 25 -10.21 -19.73 2.46
N GLU A 26 -9.54 -18.57 2.44
CA GLU A 26 -8.07 -18.49 2.48
C GLU A 26 -7.49 -19.11 3.76
N ARG A 27 -8.15 -18.90 4.91
CA ARG A 27 -7.73 -19.50 6.18
C ARG A 27 -7.91 -21.01 6.20
N LEU A 28 -8.95 -21.53 5.61
CA LEU A 28 -9.15 -22.97 5.47
C LEU A 28 -8.08 -23.59 4.55
N ASP A 29 -7.71 -22.91 3.47
CA ASP A 29 -6.62 -23.34 2.59
C ASP A 29 -5.25 -23.31 3.30
N GLU A 30 -4.96 -22.31 4.11
CA GLU A 30 -3.72 -22.24 4.91
C GLU A 30 -3.63 -23.39 5.94
N ILE A 31 -4.75 -23.76 6.55
CA ILE A 31 -4.80 -24.89 7.49
C ILE A 31 -4.48 -26.20 6.76
N LYS A 32 -4.95 -26.37 5.53
CA LYS A 32 -4.69 -27.55 4.70
C LYS A 32 -3.25 -27.63 4.17
N ASN A 33 -2.63 -26.47 3.87
CA ASN A 33 -1.35 -26.40 3.19
C ASN A 33 -0.19 -26.00 4.14
N ARG A 34 -0.07 -26.62 5.31
CA ARG A 34 0.94 -26.30 6.34
C ARG A 34 2.40 -26.52 5.95
N GLY A 35 2.72 -26.81 4.69
CA GLY A 35 4.08 -27.17 4.24
C GLY A 35 4.88 -26.09 3.51
N ALA A 36 4.37 -24.88 3.28
CA ALA A 36 5.08 -23.86 2.54
C ALA A 36 6.15 -23.16 3.41
N LYS A 37 7.40 -23.27 3.00
CA LYS A 37 8.63 -22.90 3.73
C LYS A 37 8.80 -21.40 4.01
N PHE A 38 7.93 -20.52 3.47
CA PHE A 38 8.07 -19.05 3.51
C PHE A 38 6.86 -18.30 4.05
N LEU A 39 5.96 -18.99 4.73
CA LEU A 39 4.80 -18.33 5.30
C LEU A 39 5.10 -17.86 6.72
N HIS A 40 4.91 -16.56 6.93
CA HIS A 40 4.84 -15.99 8.26
C HIS A 40 3.90 -16.80 9.15
N LYS A 41 4.41 -17.30 10.28
CA LYS A 41 3.59 -17.92 11.31
C LYS A 41 2.91 -16.80 12.08
N SER A 42 1.60 -16.62 11.87
CA SER A 42 0.84 -15.69 12.69
C SER A 42 0.97 -16.01 14.18
N HIS A 43 1.41 -15.02 14.97
CA HIS A 43 1.79 -15.19 16.37
C HIS A 43 0.65 -15.06 17.38
N GLY A 44 -0.57 -14.75 16.93
CA GLY A 44 -1.68 -14.55 17.87
C GLY A 44 -3.08 -14.65 17.26
N ILE A 45 -4.08 -14.73 18.15
CA ILE A 45 -5.50 -14.75 17.78
C ILE A 45 -5.88 -13.50 17.00
N TYR A 46 -5.33 -12.33 17.40
CA TYR A 46 -5.58 -11.06 16.72
C TYR A 46 -5.22 -11.11 15.26
N GLU A 47 -3.98 -11.41 14.94
CA GLU A 47 -3.50 -11.45 13.57
C GLU A 47 -4.26 -12.50 12.74
N ARG A 48 -4.49 -13.66 13.35
CA ARG A 48 -5.05 -14.83 12.65
C ARG A 48 -6.53 -14.67 12.34
N PHE A 49 -7.32 -14.08 13.24
CA PHE A 49 -8.79 -14.11 13.14
C PHE A 49 -9.45 -12.74 13.26
N ILE A 50 -8.84 -11.77 13.95
CA ILE A 50 -9.50 -10.53 14.31
C ILE A 50 -9.11 -9.38 13.39
N LYS A 51 -7.82 -9.26 13.03
CA LYS A 51 -7.29 -8.14 12.24
C LYS A 51 -8.06 -7.94 10.93
N ARG A 52 -8.24 -8.98 10.16
CA ARG A 52 -8.90 -8.88 8.84
C ARG A 52 -10.37 -8.47 8.93
N PRO A 53 -11.23 -9.06 9.78
CA PRO A 53 -12.58 -8.57 10.02
C PRO A 53 -12.63 -7.10 10.46
N LEU A 54 -11.72 -6.67 11.35
CA LEU A 54 -11.64 -5.28 11.78
C LEU A 54 -11.24 -4.34 10.62
N ASP A 55 -10.23 -4.70 9.83
CA ASP A 55 -9.83 -3.95 8.64
C ASP A 55 -11.04 -3.72 7.70
N CYS A 56 -11.79 -4.77 7.44
CA CYS A 56 -12.98 -4.71 6.58
C CYS A 56 -14.08 -3.84 7.20
N PHE A 57 -14.37 -4.01 8.47
CA PHE A 57 -15.40 -3.28 9.19
C PHE A 57 -15.10 -1.78 9.23
N PHE A 58 -13.89 -1.40 9.67
CA PHE A 58 -13.52 0.02 9.76
C PHE A 58 -13.40 0.68 8.40
N SER A 59 -12.85 0.00 7.39
CA SER A 59 -12.75 0.54 6.04
C SER A 59 -14.12 0.73 5.38
N THR A 60 -15.05 -0.20 5.62
CA THR A 60 -16.44 -0.08 5.13
C THR A 60 -17.14 1.09 5.80
N GLY A 61 -17.06 1.20 7.14
CA GLY A 61 -17.63 2.31 7.88
C GLY A 61 -17.05 3.66 7.45
N ALA A 62 -15.72 3.73 7.29
CA ALA A 62 -15.05 4.93 6.79
C ALA A 62 -15.56 5.32 5.41
N LEU A 63 -15.64 4.39 4.44
CA LEU A 63 -16.18 4.69 3.10
C LEU A 63 -17.61 5.20 3.12
N ILE A 64 -18.47 4.65 3.97
CA ILE A 64 -19.86 5.11 4.11
C ILE A 64 -19.87 6.54 4.65
N ILE A 65 -19.13 6.82 5.71
CA ILE A 65 -19.06 8.15 6.34
C ILE A 65 -18.48 9.19 5.39
N ILE A 66 -17.40 8.87 4.67
CA ILE A 66 -16.73 9.82 3.78
C ILE A 66 -17.32 9.85 2.36
N SER A 67 -18.34 9.03 2.05
CA SER A 67 -18.94 8.94 0.71
C SER A 67 -19.34 10.29 0.11
N PRO A 68 -19.90 11.28 0.85
CA PRO A 68 -20.20 12.60 0.29
C PRO A 68 -18.93 13.32 -0.19
N ILE A 69 -17.83 13.21 0.58
CA ILE A 69 -16.53 13.80 0.24
C ILE A 69 -15.95 13.09 -1.00
N LEU A 70 -16.07 11.77 -1.08
CA LEU A 70 -15.62 11.01 -2.25
C LEU A 70 -16.34 11.44 -3.53
N ILE A 71 -17.65 11.61 -3.48
CA ILE A 71 -18.43 12.09 -4.62
C ILE A 71 -17.96 13.49 -5.06
N LEU A 72 -17.72 14.39 -4.11
CA LEU A 72 -17.17 15.71 -4.40
C LEU A 72 -15.78 15.61 -5.05
N LEU A 73 -14.87 14.80 -4.50
CA LEU A 73 -13.53 14.59 -5.04
C LEU A 73 -13.55 13.96 -6.43
N ILE A 74 -14.47 13.01 -6.69
CA ILE A 74 -14.66 12.41 -8.01
C ILE A 74 -15.09 13.50 -8.99
N THR A 75 -16.10 14.29 -8.65
CA THR A 75 -16.64 15.36 -9.52
C THR A 75 -15.57 16.39 -9.85
N VAL A 76 -14.86 16.89 -8.83
CA VAL A 76 -13.78 17.86 -9.01
C VAL A 76 -12.61 17.21 -9.79
N GLY A 77 -12.30 15.94 -9.50
CA GLY A 77 -11.28 15.19 -10.19
C GLY A 77 -11.55 15.02 -11.69
N VAL A 78 -12.78 14.68 -12.08
CA VAL A 78 -13.20 14.59 -13.51
C VAL A 78 -12.94 15.92 -14.21
N ILE A 79 -13.34 17.04 -13.60
CA ILE A 79 -13.18 18.38 -14.18
C ILE A 79 -11.70 18.76 -14.28
N LYS A 80 -10.92 18.59 -13.19
CA LYS A 80 -9.50 19.02 -13.13
C LYS A 80 -8.56 18.15 -13.93
N MET A 81 -8.83 16.84 -14.01
CA MET A 81 -8.03 15.89 -14.78
C MET A 81 -8.53 15.70 -16.23
N LYS A 82 -9.63 16.35 -16.61
CA LYS A 82 -10.25 16.25 -17.95
C LYS A 82 -10.48 14.79 -18.36
N GLY A 83 -10.98 13.97 -17.43
CA GLY A 83 -11.24 12.55 -17.68
C GLY A 83 -11.29 11.72 -16.39
N ASN A 84 -10.81 10.47 -16.45
CA ASN A 84 -10.86 9.56 -15.32
C ASN A 84 -10.17 10.16 -14.07
N PRO A 85 -10.89 10.35 -12.95
CA PRO A 85 -10.34 10.89 -11.72
C PRO A 85 -9.49 9.90 -10.92
N PHE A 86 -9.49 8.63 -11.33
CA PHE A 86 -8.72 7.59 -10.66
C PHE A 86 -7.42 7.29 -11.40
N PHE A 87 -6.43 6.91 -10.62
CA PHE A 87 -5.15 6.36 -11.05
C PHE A 87 -4.97 4.98 -10.43
N THR A 88 -4.49 4.04 -11.22
CA THR A 88 -4.18 2.69 -10.72
C THR A 88 -2.72 2.36 -11.00
N GLN A 89 -2.09 1.67 -10.05
CA GLN A 89 -0.72 1.21 -10.18
C GLN A 89 -0.57 -0.20 -9.62
N ASP A 90 0.13 -1.06 -10.34
CA ASP A 90 0.44 -2.40 -9.87
C ASP A 90 1.42 -2.35 -8.69
N ARG A 91 1.08 -3.10 -7.65
CA ARG A 91 1.86 -3.19 -6.40
C ARG A 91 1.94 -4.63 -5.94
N PRO A 92 3.06 -5.03 -5.32
CA PRO A 92 3.16 -6.33 -4.67
C PRO A 92 2.28 -6.37 -3.43
N GLY A 93 1.49 -7.40 -3.34
CA GLY A 93 0.68 -7.74 -2.20
C GLY A 93 1.32 -8.85 -1.38
N ARG A 94 0.47 -9.59 -0.64
CA ARG A 94 0.92 -10.73 0.15
C ARG A 94 1.40 -11.88 -0.75
N ILE A 95 2.42 -12.61 -0.30
CA ILE A 95 2.88 -13.86 -0.92
C ILE A 95 1.72 -14.86 -0.94
N ASP A 96 1.48 -15.44 -2.11
CA ASP A 96 0.52 -16.51 -2.30
C ASP A 96 1.11 -17.83 -1.77
N PRO A 97 0.47 -18.48 -0.78
CA PRO A 97 0.96 -19.75 -0.22
C PRO A 97 1.12 -20.87 -1.25
N LYS A 98 0.35 -20.80 -2.35
CA LYS A 98 0.36 -21.86 -3.39
C LYS A 98 1.54 -21.69 -4.35
N THR A 99 1.89 -20.45 -4.68
CA THR A 99 2.93 -20.14 -5.68
C THR A 99 4.25 -19.70 -5.07
N GLY A 100 4.26 -19.28 -3.80
CA GLY A 100 5.41 -18.68 -3.14
C GLY A 100 5.83 -17.32 -3.69
N ARG A 101 4.98 -16.68 -4.53
CA ARG A 101 5.23 -15.38 -5.15
C ARG A 101 4.23 -14.35 -4.65
N GLU A 102 4.60 -13.08 -4.71
CA GLU A 102 3.72 -11.97 -4.38
C GLU A 102 2.54 -11.89 -5.35
N ARG A 103 1.33 -11.74 -4.82
CA ARG A 103 0.14 -11.41 -5.61
C ARG A 103 0.25 -9.95 -6.04
N ILE A 104 0.34 -9.68 -7.32
CA ILE A 104 0.30 -8.31 -7.82
C ILE A 104 -1.16 -7.84 -7.84
N PHE A 105 -1.41 -6.67 -7.24
CA PHE A 105 -2.74 -6.06 -7.20
C PHE A 105 -2.69 -4.61 -7.73
N ARG A 106 -3.85 -4.10 -8.15
CA ARG A 106 -3.99 -2.71 -8.58
C ARG A 106 -4.35 -1.83 -7.41
N LEU A 107 -3.40 -1.01 -6.98
CA LEU A 107 -3.63 0.04 -5.99
C LEU A 107 -4.43 1.16 -6.63
N ILE A 108 -5.51 1.60 -5.98
CA ILE A 108 -6.43 2.62 -6.50
C ILE A 108 -6.23 3.91 -5.73
N LYS A 109 -5.91 5.00 -6.46
CA LYS A 109 -5.77 6.35 -5.89
C LYS A 109 -6.59 7.37 -6.69
N PHE A 110 -6.80 8.55 -6.14
CA PHE A 110 -7.20 9.67 -6.98
C PHE A 110 -6.03 10.15 -7.81
N ARG A 111 -6.32 10.50 -9.06
CA ARG A 111 -5.32 11.05 -9.97
C ARG A 111 -4.95 12.46 -9.53
N SER A 112 -3.68 12.66 -9.21
CA SER A 112 -3.11 13.94 -8.78
C SER A 112 -2.31 14.66 -9.89
N MET A 113 -1.99 13.95 -10.99
CA MET A 113 -1.18 14.47 -12.10
C MET A 113 -1.95 14.40 -13.40
N THR A 114 -1.77 15.39 -14.26
CA THR A 114 -2.36 15.41 -15.61
C THR A 114 -1.62 14.45 -16.55
N ASN A 115 -2.25 14.11 -17.68
CA ASN A 115 -1.61 13.35 -18.76
C ASN A 115 -1.13 14.27 -19.89
N GLU A 116 -0.76 15.52 -19.56
CA GLU A 116 -0.24 16.47 -20.53
C GLU A 116 1.06 15.94 -21.16
N LYS A 117 1.17 16.13 -22.48
CA LYS A 117 2.28 15.64 -23.28
C LYS A 117 2.98 16.80 -23.97
N ASP A 118 4.24 16.59 -24.33
CA ASP A 118 5.01 17.48 -25.19
C ASP A 118 4.62 17.31 -26.69
N ALA A 119 5.32 18.05 -27.56
CA ALA A 119 5.09 17.99 -28.99
C ALA A 119 5.43 16.63 -29.62
N ASP A 120 6.31 15.86 -28.97
CA ASP A 120 6.75 14.53 -29.40
C ASP A 120 5.84 13.39 -28.88
N GLY A 121 4.80 13.75 -28.09
CA GLY A 121 3.84 12.80 -27.52
C GLY A 121 4.30 12.14 -26.20
N ASN A 122 5.44 12.53 -25.65
CA ASN A 122 5.91 12.07 -24.34
C ASN A 122 5.20 12.82 -23.21
N LEU A 123 5.06 12.18 -22.05
CA LEU A 123 4.51 12.86 -20.88
C LEU A 123 5.43 14.00 -20.45
N LEU A 124 4.86 15.16 -20.14
CA LEU A 124 5.60 16.25 -19.52
C LEU A 124 6.24 15.82 -18.20
N PRO A 125 7.33 16.48 -17.75
CA PRO A 125 7.92 16.24 -16.43
C PRO A 125 6.89 16.32 -15.30
N ASP A 126 7.08 15.52 -14.28
CA ASP A 126 6.14 15.38 -13.16
C ASP A 126 5.81 16.71 -12.49
N GLU A 127 6.78 17.61 -12.37
CA GLU A 127 6.61 18.96 -11.82
C GLU A 127 5.60 19.81 -12.60
N GLN A 128 5.55 19.64 -13.92
CA GLN A 128 4.63 20.37 -14.79
C GLN A 128 3.24 19.73 -14.78
N ARG A 129 3.16 18.42 -14.59
CA ARG A 129 1.89 17.65 -14.54
C ARG A 129 1.20 17.76 -13.18
N LEU A 130 1.96 17.97 -12.11
CA LEU A 130 1.46 18.13 -10.74
C LEU A 130 0.95 19.55 -10.51
N LYS A 131 -0.29 19.82 -10.94
CA LYS A 131 -0.96 21.13 -10.77
C LYS A 131 -1.38 21.37 -9.31
N SER A 132 -1.84 22.58 -9.00
CA SER A 132 -2.25 23.00 -7.65
C SER A 132 -3.31 22.08 -7.00
N TYR A 133 -4.26 21.54 -7.79
CA TYR A 133 -5.22 20.55 -7.32
C TYR A 133 -4.52 19.29 -6.80
N GLY A 134 -3.64 18.71 -7.60
CA GLY A 134 -2.91 17.51 -7.23
C GLY A 134 -1.99 17.70 -6.03
N LYS A 135 -1.32 18.88 -5.93
CA LYS A 135 -0.51 19.26 -4.77
C LYS A 135 -1.34 19.27 -3.48
N ARG A 136 -2.53 19.88 -3.50
CA ARG A 136 -3.44 19.92 -2.34
C ARG A 136 -3.95 18.52 -1.98
N LEU A 137 -4.29 17.72 -2.99
CA LEU A 137 -4.80 16.36 -2.81
C LEU A 137 -3.76 15.47 -2.11
N ARG A 138 -2.49 15.51 -2.56
CA ARG A 138 -1.39 14.79 -1.92
C ARG A 138 -1.05 15.34 -0.52
N ALA A 139 -1.01 16.66 -0.37
CA ALA A 139 -0.72 17.30 0.92
C ALA A 139 -1.74 16.97 2.01
N SER A 140 -2.99 16.66 1.62
CA SER A 140 -4.03 16.21 2.53
C SER A 140 -4.16 14.69 2.64
N SER A 141 -3.36 13.92 1.89
CA SER A 141 -3.47 12.45 1.75
C SER A 141 -4.87 11.99 1.28
N LEU A 142 -5.69 12.88 0.74
CA LEU A 142 -7.02 12.55 0.20
C LEU A 142 -6.92 11.71 -1.07
N ASP A 143 -5.79 11.74 -1.76
CA ASP A 143 -5.53 10.89 -2.93
C ASP A 143 -5.52 9.40 -2.59
N GLU A 144 -5.23 9.03 -1.35
CA GLU A 144 -5.18 7.64 -0.89
C GLU A 144 -6.54 7.09 -0.41
N LEU A 145 -7.60 7.92 -0.29
CA LEU A 145 -8.91 7.47 0.16
C LEU A 145 -9.50 6.29 -0.65
N PRO A 146 -9.32 6.18 -1.98
CA PRO A 146 -9.79 5.02 -2.73
C PRO A 146 -9.10 3.71 -2.36
N GLU A 147 -7.93 3.73 -1.67
CA GLU A 147 -7.26 2.52 -1.18
C GLU A 147 -8.11 1.75 -0.15
N LEU A 148 -9.08 2.41 0.50
CA LEU A 148 -10.05 1.72 1.35
C LEU A 148 -10.80 0.61 0.60
N LEU A 149 -11.01 0.76 -0.72
CA LEU A 149 -11.59 -0.30 -1.56
C LEU A 149 -10.63 -1.50 -1.69
N ASN A 150 -9.32 -1.26 -1.77
CA ASN A 150 -8.32 -2.33 -1.76
C ASN A 150 -8.31 -3.08 -0.42
N ILE A 151 -8.53 -2.35 0.70
CA ILE A 151 -8.64 -2.99 2.02
C ILE A 151 -9.89 -3.87 2.07
N ILE A 152 -11.04 -3.36 1.66
CA ILE A 152 -12.30 -4.15 1.65
C ILE A 152 -12.15 -5.38 0.76
N LYS A 153 -11.56 -5.24 -0.42
CA LYS A 153 -11.30 -6.33 -1.35
C LYS A 153 -10.32 -7.39 -0.80
N GLY A 154 -9.44 -6.99 0.12
CA GLY A 154 -8.45 -7.88 0.74
C GLY A 154 -7.07 -7.84 0.13
N ASP A 155 -6.82 -6.94 -0.80
CA ASP A 155 -5.49 -6.72 -1.38
C ASP A 155 -4.54 -6.13 -0.33
N THR A 156 -5.08 -5.22 0.54
CA THR A 156 -4.33 -4.49 1.56
C THR A 156 -4.99 -4.60 2.95
N SER A 157 -4.36 -4.02 3.95
CA SER A 157 -4.80 -3.88 5.35
C SER A 157 -4.76 -2.40 5.74
N ILE A 158 -5.41 -2.01 6.83
CA ILE A 158 -5.25 -0.66 7.38
C ILE A 158 -3.79 -0.45 7.79
N VAL A 159 -3.23 -1.39 8.55
CA VAL A 159 -1.84 -1.33 9.03
C VAL A 159 -1.03 -2.48 8.44
N GLY A 160 0.14 -2.16 7.88
CA GLY A 160 1.06 -3.13 7.31
C GLY A 160 2.26 -2.44 6.63
N PRO A 161 3.24 -3.19 6.11
CA PRO A 161 4.31 -2.65 5.31
C PRO A 161 3.76 -1.91 4.07
N ARG A 162 4.27 -0.69 3.77
CA ARG A 162 3.82 0.04 2.59
C ARG A 162 4.17 -0.71 1.31
N PRO A 163 3.23 -0.91 0.34
CA PRO A 163 3.55 -1.60 -0.91
C PRO A 163 4.41 -0.70 -1.81
N TRP A 164 5.66 -1.13 -2.08
CA TRP A 164 6.57 -0.40 -2.96
C TRP A 164 6.31 -0.76 -4.43
N ALA A 165 7.10 -0.24 -5.35
CA ALA A 165 6.94 -0.54 -6.77
C ALA A 165 7.27 -2.02 -7.07
N VAL A 166 6.55 -2.61 -8.05
CA VAL A 166 6.81 -3.99 -8.49
C VAL A 166 8.23 -4.14 -9.02
N SER A 167 8.79 -3.07 -9.63
CA SER A 167 10.18 -3.04 -10.11
C SER A 167 11.22 -3.27 -9.02
N TYR A 168 10.87 -3.08 -7.75
CA TYR A 168 11.78 -3.29 -6.62
C TYR A 168 11.82 -4.74 -6.13
N LEU A 169 10.91 -5.61 -6.56
CA LEU A 169 10.87 -7.01 -6.11
C LEU A 169 12.20 -7.74 -6.34
N ASP A 170 12.85 -7.44 -7.44
CA ASP A 170 14.11 -8.07 -7.79
C ASP A 170 15.30 -7.64 -6.91
N TYR A 171 15.17 -6.55 -6.18
CA TYR A 171 16.23 -5.95 -5.38
C TYR A 171 16.16 -6.28 -3.89
N PHE A 172 15.11 -6.95 -3.42
CA PHE A 172 15.01 -7.40 -2.04
C PHE A 172 15.90 -8.64 -1.81
N THR A 173 16.49 -8.72 -0.61
CA THR A 173 17.08 -9.98 -0.13
C THR A 173 15.98 -10.97 0.25
N PRO A 174 16.31 -12.28 0.38
CA PRO A 174 15.34 -13.27 0.84
C PRO A 174 14.68 -12.91 2.19
N GLU A 175 15.44 -12.30 3.09
CA GLU A 175 14.97 -11.85 4.40
C GLU A 175 13.98 -10.69 4.24
N GLU A 176 14.33 -9.72 3.41
CA GLU A 176 13.49 -8.54 3.15
C GLU A 176 12.19 -8.88 2.43
N HIS A 177 12.17 -9.95 1.61
CA HIS A 177 10.95 -10.48 1.02
C HIS A 177 9.90 -10.89 2.05
N GLN A 178 10.30 -11.20 3.29
CA GLN A 178 9.36 -11.54 4.37
C GLN A 178 8.38 -10.41 4.68
N ARG A 179 8.70 -9.15 4.32
CA ARG A 179 7.75 -8.04 4.42
C ARG A 179 6.45 -8.28 3.64
N HIS A 180 6.50 -9.11 2.61
CA HIS A 180 5.35 -9.51 1.80
C HIS A 180 4.64 -10.77 2.34
N SER A 181 5.06 -11.33 3.46
CA SER A 181 4.36 -12.46 4.10
C SER A 181 3.02 -12.05 4.72
N VAL A 182 2.81 -10.75 4.94
CA VAL A 182 1.57 -10.15 5.41
C VAL A 182 1.00 -9.20 4.35
N ARG A 183 -0.28 -8.79 4.51
CA ARG A 183 -0.87 -7.79 3.61
C ARG A 183 -0.18 -6.44 3.76
N PRO A 184 0.12 -5.74 2.65
CA PRO A 184 0.61 -4.38 2.73
C PRO A 184 -0.45 -3.46 3.36
N GLY A 185 -0.01 -2.36 3.97
CA GLY A 185 -0.87 -1.42 4.69
C GLY A 185 -1.05 -0.07 4.00
N LEU A 186 -2.21 0.54 4.24
CA LEU A 186 -2.45 1.96 3.96
C LEU A 186 -1.51 2.82 4.82
N THR A 187 -1.34 2.45 6.09
CA THR A 187 -0.32 2.99 6.98
C THR A 187 0.52 1.85 7.57
N GLY A 188 1.63 2.18 8.26
CA GLY A 188 2.51 1.18 8.84
C GLY A 188 3.56 1.77 9.76
N LEU A 189 4.29 0.89 10.44
CA LEU A 189 5.30 1.26 11.43
C LEU A 189 6.39 2.15 10.84
N ALA A 190 6.88 1.85 9.63
CA ALA A 190 7.85 2.68 8.93
C ALA A 190 7.30 4.09 8.63
N GLN A 191 6.02 4.19 8.21
CA GLN A 191 5.41 5.48 7.86
C GLN A 191 5.25 6.40 9.07
N VAL A 192 4.92 5.85 10.25
CA VAL A 192 4.75 6.66 11.47
C VAL A 192 6.06 7.02 12.16
N ASN A 193 7.14 6.25 11.96
CA ASN A 193 8.44 6.49 12.58
C ASN A 193 9.45 7.17 11.65
N GLY A 194 9.36 6.97 10.33
CA GLY A 194 10.38 7.41 9.39
C GLY A 194 9.83 8.03 8.12
N ARG A 195 8.73 8.80 8.18
CA ARG A 195 8.09 9.35 6.96
C ARG A 195 9.05 10.23 6.13
N THR A 196 10.02 10.91 6.77
CA THR A 196 10.87 11.91 6.13
C THR A 196 12.37 11.69 6.28
N ALA A 197 12.80 11.00 7.31
CA ALA A 197 14.21 10.90 7.68
C ALA A 197 14.79 9.47 7.58
N ALA A 198 13.93 8.45 7.57
CA ALA A 198 14.42 7.08 7.54
C ALA A 198 14.98 6.73 6.15
N ASN A 199 16.20 6.25 6.13
CA ASN A 199 16.79 5.63 4.95
C ASN A 199 16.08 4.30 4.61
N TRP A 200 16.43 3.69 3.48
CA TRP A 200 15.80 2.44 3.02
C TRP A 200 15.99 1.29 4.00
N THR A 201 17.16 1.18 4.64
CA THR A 201 17.44 0.14 5.65
C THR A 201 16.53 0.30 6.86
N GLU A 202 16.38 1.51 7.39
CA GLU A 202 15.48 1.75 8.52
C GLU A 202 14.02 1.43 8.20
N ARG A 203 13.56 1.78 6.99
CA ARG A 203 12.21 1.42 6.54
C ARG A 203 12.01 -0.09 6.49
N LEU A 204 12.98 -0.83 5.94
CA LEU A 204 12.94 -2.29 5.92
C LEU A 204 12.95 -2.87 7.33
N ASN A 205 13.79 -2.36 8.23
CA ASN A 205 13.84 -2.80 9.62
C ASN A 205 12.51 -2.58 10.34
N TYR A 206 11.84 -1.43 10.13
CA TYR A 206 10.50 -1.19 10.68
C TYR A 206 9.46 -2.15 10.08
N ASP A 207 9.52 -2.39 8.77
CA ASP A 207 8.60 -3.32 8.12
C ASP A 207 8.78 -4.75 8.66
N MET A 208 10.03 -5.20 8.83
CA MET A 208 10.34 -6.52 9.39
C MET A 208 9.92 -6.62 10.85
N SER A 209 10.24 -5.61 11.67
CA SER A 209 9.82 -5.55 13.07
C SER A 209 8.30 -5.62 13.23
N TYR A 210 7.55 -4.99 12.32
CA TYR A 210 6.09 -5.10 12.31
C TYR A 210 5.62 -6.51 11.96
N VAL A 211 6.22 -7.14 10.93
CA VAL A 211 5.88 -8.51 10.49
C VAL A 211 6.11 -9.50 11.62
N ASP A 212 7.21 -9.36 12.36
CA ASP A 212 7.56 -10.25 13.45
C ASP A 212 6.60 -10.13 14.66
N ASN A 213 5.88 -9.01 14.80
CA ASN A 213 5.12 -8.74 16.02
C ASN A 213 3.83 -7.96 15.79
N ILE A 214 2.85 -8.60 15.14
CA ILE A 214 1.55 -7.98 14.84
C ILE A 214 0.62 -8.10 16.04
N ARG A 215 0.31 -6.96 16.68
CA ARG A 215 -0.57 -6.88 17.85
C ARG A 215 -1.62 -5.78 17.67
N PHE A 216 -2.78 -5.98 18.27
CA PHE A 216 -3.86 -4.99 18.25
C PHE A 216 -3.43 -3.62 18.80
N ALA A 217 -2.70 -3.62 19.92
CA ALA A 217 -2.25 -2.38 20.56
C ALA A 217 -1.29 -1.59 19.66
N ASP A 218 -0.40 -2.30 18.92
CA ASP A 218 0.55 -1.68 17.99
C ASP A 218 -0.18 -1.12 16.76
N ASP A 219 -1.14 -1.86 16.20
CA ASP A 219 -1.99 -1.39 15.12
C ASP A 219 -2.79 -0.14 15.53
N ALA A 220 -3.42 -0.17 16.71
CA ALA A 220 -4.16 0.99 17.24
C ALA A 220 -3.26 2.21 17.44
N LYS A 221 -2.04 2.01 17.98
CA LYS A 221 -1.04 3.08 18.12
C LYS A 221 -0.62 3.65 16.77
N ILE A 222 -0.36 2.81 15.77
CA ILE A 222 0.03 3.24 14.42
C ILE A 222 -1.09 4.05 13.79
N VAL A 223 -2.35 3.61 13.88
CA VAL A 223 -3.50 4.35 13.37
C VAL A 223 -3.62 5.71 14.07
N PHE A 224 -3.52 5.75 15.40
CA PHE A 224 -3.56 7.00 16.16
C PHE A 224 -2.45 7.97 15.72
N LEU A 225 -1.22 7.50 15.59
CA LEU A 225 -0.09 8.31 15.14
C LEU A 225 -0.27 8.80 13.70
N THR A 226 -0.86 7.99 12.82
CA THR A 226 -1.18 8.38 11.45
C THR A 226 -2.18 9.52 11.42
N VAL A 227 -3.28 9.38 12.16
CA VAL A 227 -4.31 10.42 12.28
C VAL A 227 -3.69 11.71 12.84
N LYS A 228 -2.90 11.62 13.91
CA LYS A 228 -2.19 12.77 14.48
C LYS A 228 -1.32 13.48 13.44
N LYS A 229 -0.53 12.73 12.66
CA LYS A 229 0.35 13.29 11.61
C LYS A 229 -0.43 14.01 10.51
N VAL A 230 -1.56 13.47 10.09
CA VAL A 230 -2.43 14.11 9.09
C VAL A 230 -2.95 15.46 9.60
N PHE A 231 -3.38 15.54 10.87
CA PHE A 231 -3.92 16.78 11.44
C PHE A 231 -2.85 17.82 11.78
N VAL A 232 -1.69 17.39 12.29
CA VAL A 232 -0.60 18.32 12.70
C VAL A 232 0.17 18.83 11.50
N LYS A 233 -0.08 18.30 10.27
CA LYS A 233 0.69 18.62 9.05
C LYS A 233 2.21 18.57 9.25
N SER A 234 2.68 17.86 10.30
CA SER A 234 4.09 17.65 10.51
C SER A 234 4.60 16.74 9.41
N ASP A 235 5.57 17.20 8.65
CA ASP A 235 6.35 16.42 7.70
C ASP A 235 5.62 15.94 6.43
N ILE A 236 4.70 16.75 5.87
CA ILE A 236 4.16 16.55 4.52
C ILE A 236 5.18 17.05 3.45
N VAL A 237 6.43 17.15 3.78
CA VAL A 237 7.45 17.19 2.75
C VAL A 237 7.62 15.76 2.26
N GLU A 238 7.40 15.53 0.97
CA GLU A 238 7.85 14.33 0.27
C GLU A 238 9.40 14.27 0.31
N ALA A 239 9.99 14.21 1.49
CA ALA A 239 11.33 13.70 1.62
C ALA A 239 11.21 12.18 1.39
N GLY A 240 11.09 11.81 0.12
CA GLY A 240 11.41 10.45 -0.29
C GLY A 240 12.77 10.09 0.27
N CYS A 241 13.07 8.81 0.46
CA CYS A 241 14.45 8.39 0.58
C CYS A 241 15.24 9.07 -0.55
N GLN A 242 16.44 9.53 -0.26
CA GLN A 242 17.31 10.07 -1.31
C GLN A 242 17.50 9.00 -2.38
N GLY A 243 16.98 9.24 -3.58
CA GLY A 243 17.02 8.30 -4.71
C GLY A 243 16.00 7.16 -4.65
N ASN A 244 16.06 6.31 -5.65
CA ASN A 244 15.22 5.10 -5.77
C ASN A 244 15.83 3.93 -4.99
N PHE A 245 15.01 2.94 -4.65
CA PHE A 245 15.48 1.76 -3.91
C PHE A 245 16.48 0.91 -4.71
N ASP A 246 16.31 0.81 -6.00
CA ASP A 246 17.24 0.10 -6.88
C ASP A 246 18.62 0.75 -6.93
N ASP A 247 18.71 2.09 -6.97
CA ASP A 247 19.97 2.83 -6.90
C ASP A 247 20.66 2.60 -5.54
N TYR A 248 19.87 2.70 -4.46
CA TYR A 248 20.36 2.40 -3.12
C TYR A 248 20.90 0.97 -3.00
N ARG A 249 20.19 -0.03 -3.54
CA ARG A 249 20.61 -1.41 -3.52
C ARG A 249 21.89 -1.65 -4.34
N ARG A 250 22.01 -0.99 -5.49
CA ARG A 250 23.24 -1.05 -6.31
C ARG A 250 24.46 -0.51 -5.56
N THR A 251 24.30 0.53 -4.75
CA THR A 251 25.37 1.03 -3.88
C THR A 251 25.81 -0.03 -2.87
N GLN A 252 24.86 -0.72 -2.23
CA GLN A 252 25.15 -1.81 -1.29
C GLN A 252 25.80 -3.04 -1.96
N TRP A 253 25.48 -3.31 -3.23
CA TRP A 253 26.18 -4.35 -3.99
C TRP A 253 27.62 -3.93 -4.32
N ALA A 254 27.83 -2.66 -4.62
CA ALA A 254 29.16 -2.16 -4.96
C ALA A 254 30.12 -2.10 -3.75
N ASP A 255 29.59 -1.84 -2.55
CA ASP A 255 30.37 -1.82 -1.31
C ASP A 255 30.47 -3.19 -0.60
N GLY A 256 29.77 -4.22 -1.15
CA GLY A 256 29.78 -5.59 -0.63
C GLY A 256 28.91 -5.81 0.63
N SER A 257 28.13 -4.83 1.07
CA SER A 257 27.28 -4.96 2.27
C SER A 257 26.07 -5.88 2.03
N VAL A 258 25.67 -6.08 0.77
CA VAL A 258 24.62 -7.02 0.38
C VAL A 258 25.12 -7.86 -0.82
N PRO A 259 24.92 -9.19 -0.83
CA PRO A 259 25.33 -10.02 -1.97
C PRO A 259 24.50 -9.71 -3.22
N ILE A 260 25.17 -9.74 -4.38
CA ILE A 260 24.49 -9.55 -5.69
C ILE A 260 23.73 -10.84 -6.02
N PRO A 261 22.41 -10.78 -6.28
CA PRO A 261 21.64 -11.93 -6.73
C PRO A 261 22.17 -12.47 -8.07
N GLU A 262 22.21 -13.80 -8.24
CA GLU A 262 22.74 -14.47 -9.44
C GLU A 262 22.16 -13.93 -10.77
N LYS A 263 20.87 -13.59 -10.78
CA LYS A 263 20.19 -13.01 -11.95
C LYS A 263 20.78 -11.68 -12.44
N PHE A 264 21.49 -10.95 -11.56
CA PHE A 264 22.17 -9.71 -11.92
C PHE A 264 23.64 -9.92 -12.29
N VAL A 265 24.30 -10.94 -11.73
CA VAL A 265 25.69 -11.31 -12.08
C VAL A 265 25.80 -11.67 -13.56
N GLN A 266 24.83 -12.42 -14.10
CA GLN A 266 24.79 -12.80 -15.52
C GLN A 266 24.60 -11.63 -16.50
N LYS A 267 24.04 -10.49 -16.03
CA LYS A 267 23.82 -9.30 -16.89
C LYS A 267 24.99 -8.34 -16.92
N THR A 268 25.88 -8.40 -15.95
CA THR A 268 27.01 -7.46 -15.81
C THR A 268 28.30 -7.97 -16.44
N GLY A 269 28.33 -9.23 -16.89
CA GLY A 269 29.49 -9.79 -17.63
C GLY A 269 30.79 -9.83 -16.80
N VAL A 270 30.68 -9.89 -15.46
CA VAL A 270 31.82 -10.06 -14.54
C VAL A 270 31.91 -11.51 -14.08
#